data_58f177df086759a9a4634c4c163512a1
#
_entry.id   58f177df086759a9a4634c4c163512a1
#
_cell.length_a   1.000
_cell.length_b   1.000
_cell.length_c   1.000
_cell.angle_alpha   90.00
_cell.angle_beta   90.00
_cell.angle_gamma   90.00
#
_symmetry.space_group_name_H-M   'P 1'
#
loop_
_entity.id
_entity.type
_entity.pdbx_description
1 polymer ?
#
loop_
_entity_poly.entity_id
_entity_poly.type
_entity_poly.pdbx_seq_one_letter_code
_entity_poly.pdbx_strand_id
1 'polypeptide(L)'
;MFRQNPGTLRPTEGLRRHLKARTDTKLNSNLFLLLLLVLQPIAPRPAPAAEPPPPKLNAETQEAFERYVHLTEARNENELKRGTALLWVDGLPEEQRAEAYAALKRGELKMQKLETREDGKPIPCPGGMIHHWTGVIFIPGAKLEEVLSVLEDYDRHSMYFAPDVERSKTESRSGDHFRIFLRFRRHKFITVVLDTEHDVDYFHDGPARAHSRSSAVRIAEVENAGKSDEREKTPGDDNGFLWRMETWWRMEERDGGVYVQSEVASLTRGIPTGLGWMIAPFVTSIPKESLTFTLQATRKAVRQENSPKQ
;
A
#
# COMPACT_ATOMS: atom_id res chain seq x y z
N MET A 1 1.90 59.33 -23.99
CA MET A 1 3.01 60.04 -24.65
C MET A 1 3.86 58.98 -25.35
N PHE A 2 3.81 59.04 -26.67
CA PHE A 2 4.77 58.61 -27.71
C PHE A 2 5.33 57.17 -27.67
N ARG A 3 4.93 56.37 -28.61
CA ARG A 3 5.22 56.17 -30.08
C ARG A 3 6.44 55.25 -30.27
N GLN A 4 6.29 54.16 -30.91
CA GLN A 4 6.13 53.70 -32.30
C GLN A 4 7.43 53.00 -32.77
N ASN A 5 7.31 51.78 -33.13
CA ASN A 5 7.55 51.04 -34.38
C ASN A 5 8.26 51.79 -35.53
N PRO A 6 8.67 51.16 -36.64
CA PRO A 6 9.04 49.79 -37.04
C PRO A 6 10.27 49.78 -38.02
N GLY A 7 10.63 48.60 -38.54
CA GLY A 7 11.62 48.54 -39.65
C GLY A 7 11.72 47.17 -40.33
N THR A 8 10.88 46.99 -41.29
CA THR A 8 10.99 46.02 -42.40
C THR A 8 12.23 46.26 -43.24
N LEU A 9 12.78 45.20 -43.89
CA LEU A 9 13.00 45.11 -45.35
C LEU A 9 13.62 43.77 -45.77
N ARG A 10 13.01 43.17 -46.79
CA ARG A 10 13.52 42.19 -47.76
C ARG A 10 14.26 42.93 -48.89
N PRO A 11 14.62 42.29 -50.03
CA PRO A 11 15.29 41.02 -50.41
C PRO A 11 16.40 41.29 -51.46
N THR A 12 17.02 40.26 -52.04
CA THR A 12 17.44 40.11 -53.47
C THR A 12 18.25 38.82 -53.64
N GLU A 13 17.77 37.88 -54.43
CA GLU A 13 18.00 37.65 -55.89
C GLU A 13 19.49 37.51 -56.23
N GLY A 14 19.85 36.29 -56.68
CA GLY A 14 20.01 35.92 -58.06
C GLY A 14 21.38 35.36 -58.37
N LEU A 15 21.53 34.24 -58.91
CA LEU A 15 22.08 34.05 -60.27
C LEU A 15 22.28 32.56 -60.64
N ARG A 16 21.65 32.22 -61.75
CA ARG A 16 21.85 30.96 -62.51
C ARG A 16 23.20 31.02 -63.21
N ARG A 17 23.83 29.84 -63.45
CA ARG A 17 24.49 29.43 -64.71
C ARG A 17 24.86 27.94 -64.69
N HIS A 18 24.19 27.15 -65.47
CA HIS A 18 24.55 26.47 -66.74
C HIS A 18 25.53 25.29 -66.65
N LEU A 19 24.92 24.13 -66.90
CA LEU A 19 25.24 23.05 -67.86
C LEU A 19 26.72 22.81 -68.22
N LYS A 20 27.17 21.56 -67.98
CA LYS A 20 27.70 20.69 -69.06
C LYS A 20 27.62 19.19 -68.67
N ALA A 21 26.93 18.49 -69.52
CA ALA A 21 26.93 17.02 -69.56
C ALA A 21 28.30 16.50 -69.99
N ARG A 22 28.73 15.40 -69.35
CA ARG A 22 29.71 14.46 -69.97
C ARG A 22 29.36 13.04 -69.55
N THR A 23 28.85 12.33 -70.51
CA THR A 23 28.70 10.88 -70.51
C THR A 23 30.09 10.24 -70.54
N ASP A 24 30.37 9.36 -69.58
CA ASP A 24 31.35 8.29 -69.72
C ASP A 24 30.81 7.04 -69.00
N THR A 25 30.41 6.13 -69.89
CA THR A 25 30.00 4.77 -69.58
C THR A 25 31.20 3.96 -69.15
N LYS A 26 31.30 3.61 -67.88
CA LYS A 26 32.12 2.48 -67.42
C LYS A 26 31.25 1.46 -66.73
N LEU A 27 31.03 0.39 -67.40
CA LEU A 27 30.45 -0.87 -66.94
C LEU A 27 31.35 -1.45 -65.86
N ASN A 28 30.95 -1.36 -64.60
CA ASN A 28 31.69 -2.00 -63.52
C ASN A 28 30.92 -3.23 -63.04
N SER A 29 31.58 -4.36 -63.24
CA SER A 29 31.31 -5.73 -62.83
C SER A 29 31.13 -5.93 -61.32
N ASN A 30 30.22 -5.26 -60.63
CA ASN A 30 29.94 -5.49 -59.24
C ASN A 30 28.45 -5.72 -58.93
N LEU A 31 27.67 -6.13 -59.94
CA LEU A 31 26.24 -6.42 -59.78
C LEU A 31 25.94 -7.89 -59.49
N PHE A 32 26.94 -8.73 -59.23
CA PHE A 32 26.75 -10.16 -59.00
C PHE A 32 27.03 -10.59 -57.53
N LEU A 33 27.36 -9.65 -56.62
CA LEU A 33 27.65 -9.99 -55.25
C LEU A 33 26.57 -9.52 -54.23
N LEU A 34 25.44 -9.01 -54.70
CA LEU A 34 24.39 -8.45 -53.85
C LEU A 34 23.11 -9.31 -53.79
N LEU A 35 23.13 -10.49 -54.37
CA LEU A 35 21.95 -11.40 -54.43
C LEU A 35 22.11 -12.69 -53.61
N LEU A 36 23.12 -12.79 -52.74
CA LEU A 36 23.37 -14.01 -51.95
C LEU A 36 23.22 -13.81 -50.45
N LEU A 37 22.59 -12.69 -49.98
CA LEU A 37 22.47 -12.34 -48.57
C LEU A 37 21.03 -12.33 -48.06
N VAL A 38 20.08 -12.98 -48.72
CA VAL A 38 18.65 -12.94 -48.32
C VAL A 38 18.04 -14.33 -48.11
N LEU A 39 18.82 -15.36 -47.87
CA LEU A 39 18.29 -16.67 -47.46
C LEU A 39 18.97 -17.17 -46.20
N GLN A 40 18.95 -16.36 -45.16
CA GLN A 40 19.13 -16.93 -43.83
C GLN A 40 17.78 -17.56 -43.42
N PRO A 41 17.73 -18.83 -43.03
CA PRO A 41 16.53 -19.42 -42.47
C PRO A 41 16.22 -18.64 -41.21
N ILE A 42 15.04 -17.99 -41.17
CA ILE A 42 14.48 -17.42 -39.95
C ILE A 42 14.26 -18.61 -39.01
N ALA A 43 15.22 -18.87 -38.14
CA ALA A 43 15.02 -19.82 -37.05
C ALA A 43 13.82 -19.34 -36.26
N PRO A 44 12.82 -20.20 -35.99
CA PRO A 44 11.69 -19.80 -35.16
C PRO A 44 12.25 -19.31 -33.81
N ARG A 45 11.93 -18.06 -33.44
CA ARG A 45 12.23 -17.56 -32.11
C ARG A 45 11.61 -18.55 -31.12
N PRO A 46 12.36 -19.06 -30.13
CA PRO A 46 11.76 -19.84 -29.07
C PRO A 46 10.62 -19.02 -28.47
N ALA A 47 9.43 -19.62 -28.39
CA ALA A 47 8.31 -19.00 -27.69
C ALA A 47 8.80 -18.57 -26.30
N PRO A 48 8.44 -17.37 -25.80
CA PRO A 48 8.80 -16.98 -24.45
C PRO A 48 8.34 -18.10 -23.52
N ALA A 49 9.25 -18.61 -22.70
CA ALA A 49 8.92 -19.61 -21.71
C ALA A 49 7.73 -19.06 -20.89
N ALA A 50 6.66 -19.86 -20.80
CA ALA A 50 5.51 -19.48 -19.98
C ALA A 50 6.04 -19.12 -18.58
N GLU A 51 5.65 -17.93 -18.09
CA GLU A 51 5.98 -17.56 -16.71
C GLU A 51 5.46 -18.67 -15.78
N PRO A 52 6.27 -19.11 -14.81
CA PRO A 52 5.80 -20.10 -13.84
C PRO A 52 4.54 -19.54 -13.15
N PRO A 53 3.53 -20.37 -12.91
CA PRO A 53 2.32 -19.94 -12.24
C PRO A 53 2.69 -19.25 -10.91
N PRO A 54 1.95 -18.22 -10.48
CA PRO A 54 2.22 -17.53 -9.22
C PRO A 54 2.18 -18.56 -8.07
N PRO A 55 3.09 -18.45 -7.09
CA PRO A 55 3.09 -19.36 -5.95
C PRO A 55 1.78 -19.19 -5.17
N LYS A 56 1.13 -20.32 -4.90
CA LYS A 56 -0.04 -20.39 -4.01
C LYS A 56 0.40 -20.24 -2.56
N LEU A 57 -0.48 -19.72 -1.73
CA LEU A 57 -0.30 -19.77 -0.27
C LEU A 57 -0.26 -21.24 0.15
N ASN A 58 0.88 -21.67 0.66
CA ASN A 58 1.07 -23.04 1.17
C ASN A 58 0.98 -23.08 2.70
N ALA A 59 0.86 -24.28 3.24
CA ALA A 59 0.72 -24.50 4.69
C ALA A 59 1.93 -23.92 5.47
N GLU A 60 3.15 -24.15 5.01
CA GLU A 60 4.37 -23.67 5.67
C GLU A 60 4.42 -22.14 5.78
N THR A 61 4.04 -21.43 4.71
CA THR A 61 3.95 -19.96 4.69
C THR A 61 2.87 -19.47 5.65
N GLN A 62 1.73 -20.15 5.69
CA GLN A 62 0.62 -19.81 6.57
C GLN A 62 0.99 -20.04 8.05
N GLU A 63 1.55 -21.19 8.38
CA GLU A 63 2.00 -21.51 9.74
C GLU A 63 3.07 -20.53 10.24
N ALA A 64 3.99 -20.12 9.37
CA ALA A 64 5.00 -19.11 9.71
C ALA A 64 4.35 -17.77 10.07
N PHE A 65 3.33 -17.34 9.33
CA PHE A 65 2.59 -16.11 9.63
C PHE A 65 1.76 -16.24 10.91
N GLU A 66 1.05 -17.35 11.12
CA GLU A 66 0.28 -17.61 12.33
C GLU A 66 1.17 -17.59 13.58
N ARG A 67 2.35 -18.18 13.50
CA ARG A 67 3.36 -18.13 14.57
C ARG A 67 3.85 -16.71 14.83
N TYR A 68 4.10 -15.94 13.77
CA TYR A 68 4.48 -14.53 13.86
C TYR A 68 3.40 -13.71 14.58
N VAL A 69 2.15 -13.90 14.21
CA VAL A 69 0.98 -13.23 14.81
C VAL A 69 0.85 -13.60 16.27
N HIS A 70 0.92 -14.89 16.61
CA HIS A 70 0.81 -15.36 18.00
C HIS A 70 1.86 -14.71 18.91
N LEU A 71 3.11 -14.62 18.48
CA LEU A 71 4.17 -13.97 19.26
C LEU A 71 3.98 -12.45 19.34
N THR A 72 3.44 -11.84 18.28
CA THR A 72 3.08 -10.40 18.28
C THR A 72 1.97 -10.12 19.29
N GLU A 73 0.94 -10.95 19.33
CA GLU A 73 -0.17 -10.85 20.27
C GLU A 73 0.28 -11.03 21.70
N ALA A 74 1.10 -12.04 21.98
CA ALA A 74 1.66 -12.24 23.32
C ALA A 74 2.47 -11.01 23.79
N ARG A 75 3.19 -10.34 22.89
CA ARG A 75 3.86 -9.07 23.19
C ARG A 75 2.83 -7.97 23.49
N ASN A 76 1.83 -7.81 22.61
CA ASN A 76 0.79 -6.78 22.74
C ASN A 76 0.00 -6.93 24.04
N GLU A 77 -0.40 -8.15 24.40
CA GLU A 77 -1.06 -8.43 25.67
C GLU A 77 -0.19 -8.09 26.88
N ASN A 78 1.10 -8.45 26.83
CA ASN A 78 2.04 -8.14 27.90
C ASN A 78 2.23 -6.63 28.08
N GLU A 79 2.25 -5.84 26.99
CA GLU A 79 2.31 -4.38 27.03
C GLU A 79 1.03 -3.79 27.66
N LEU A 80 -0.15 -4.25 27.25
CA LEU A 80 -1.44 -3.83 27.80
C LEU A 80 -1.55 -4.16 29.29
N LYS A 81 -1.17 -5.38 29.71
CA LYS A 81 -1.19 -5.81 31.13
C LYS A 81 -0.26 -4.97 32.02
N ARG A 82 0.89 -4.52 31.52
CA ARG A 82 1.79 -3.63 32.27
C ARG A 82 1.19 -2.25 32.51
N GLY A 83 0.34 -1.76 31.62
CA GLY A 83 -0.38 -0.48 31.74
C GLY A 83 0.49 0.78 31.71
N THR A 84 1.81 0.66 31.60
CA THR A 84 2.77 1.77 31.68
C THR A 84 3.17 2.36 30.35
N ALA A 85 2.94 1.59 29.26
CA ALA A 85 3.27 2.00 27.90
C ALA A 85 2.17 1.48 26.98
N LEU A 86 1.17 2.30 26.71
CA LEU A 86 0.09 1.93 25.79
C LEU A 86 0.51 2.07 24.34
N LEU A 87 1.23 3.14 24.02
CA LEU A 87 1.69 3.45 22.67
C LEU A 87 3.15 3.06 22.51
N TRP A 88 3.56 2.67 21.29
CA TRP A 88 4.96 2.30 21.05
C TRP A 88 5.95 3.43 21.37
N VAL A 89 5.53 4.69 21.22
CA VAL A 89 6.35 5.86 21.57
C VAL A 89 6.64 5.96 23.06
N ASP A 90 5.82 5.36 23.94
CA ASP A 90 6.05 5.33 25.38
C ASP A 90 7.30 4.53 25.75
N GLY A 91 7.66 3.53 24.94
CA GLY A 91 8.86 2.71 25.09
C GLY A 91 10.15 3.38 24.65
N LEU A 92 10.10 4.57 24.05
CA LEU A 92 11.29 5.29 23.60
C LEU A 92 12.09 5.86 24.80
N PRO A 93 13.41 6.05 24.65
CA PRO A 93 14.21 6.83 25.60
C PRO A 93 13.59 8.21 25.82
N GLU A 94 13.76 8.78 27.04
CA GLU A 94 13.03 9.96 27.47
C GLU A 94 13.09 11.15 26.51
N GLU A 95 14.27 11.49 26.01
CA GLU A 95 14.46 12.59 25.05
C GLU A 95 13.73 12.31 23.72
N GLN A 96 13.86 11.12 23.17
CA GLN A 96 13.19 10.72 21.92
C GLN A 96 11.67 10.65 22.11
N ARG A 97 11.20 10.21 23.27
CA ARG A 97 9.78 10.17 23.63
C ARG A 97 9.20 11.58 23.70
N ALA A 98 9.89 12.51 24.38
CA ALA A 98 9.46 13.91 24.47
C ALA A 98 9.37 14.56 23.08
N GLU A 99 10.37 14.35 22.21
CA GLU A 99 10.35 14.82 20.83
C GLU A 99 9.22 14.19 20.03
N ALA A 100 8.99 12.87 20.17
CA ALA A 100 7.90 12.17 19.46
C ALA A 100 6.54 12.77 19.83
N TYR A 101 6.28 13.00 21.12
CA TYR A 101 5.03 13.64 21.55
C TYR A 101 4.90 15.09 21.10
N ALA A 102 5.99 15.86 21.14
CA ALA A 102 5.98 17.22 20.60
C ALA A 102 5.64 17.24 19.10
N ALA A 103 6.20 16.31 18.32
CA ALA A 103 5.92 16.17 16.90
C ALA A 103 4.46 15.73 16.65
N LEU A 104 3.94 14.77 17.41
CA LEU A 104 2.55 14.34 17.34
C LEU A 104 1.57 15.49 17.61
N LYS A 105 1.85 16.32 18.63
CA LYS A 105 1.06 17.53 18.96
C LYS A 105 1.12 18.60 17.86
N ARG A 106 2.22 18.69 17.10
CA ARG A 106 2.30 19.53 15.88
C ARG A 106 1.54 18.96 14.68
N GLY A 107 0.95 17.75 14.81
CA GLY A 107 0.19 17.09 13.75
C GLY A 107 1.02 16.17 12.86
N GLU A 108 2.27 15.93 13.22
CA GLU A 108 3.09 14.94 12.54
C GLU A 108 2.58 13.52 12.82
N LEU A 109 2.91 12.59 11.95
CA LEU A 109 2.66 11.16 12.13
C LEU A 109 4.00 10.50 12.45
N LYS A 110 4.05 9.66 13.47
CA LYS A 110 5.23 8.84 13.78
C LYS A 110 4.99 7.41 13.37
N MET A 111 5.97 6.81 12.71
CA MET A 111 5.89 5.43 12.21
C MET A 111 7.18 4.67 12.47
N GLN A 112 7.01 3.36 12.69
CA GLN A 112 8.12 2.43 12.85
C GLN A 112 7.82 1.13 12.10
N LYS A 113 8.83 0.59 11.40
CA LYS A 113 8.80 -0.80 10.95
C LYS A 113 9.10 -1.71 12.14
N LEU A 114 8.29 -2.74 12.30
CA LEU A 114 8.45 -3.73 13.34
C LEU A 114 8.94 -5.07 12.76
N GLU A 115 9.49 -5.89 13.61
CA GLU A 115 9.86 -7.28 13.31
C GLU A 115 9.68 -8.11 14.58
N THR A 116 8.72 -9.03 14.56
CA THR A 116 8.57 -10.02 15.64
C THR A 116 9.62 -11.10 15.46
N ARG A 117 10.31 -11.43 16.53
CA ARG A 117 11.39 -12.41 16.56
C ARG A 117 11.08 -13.51 17.54
N GLU A 118 11.52 -14.71 17.23
CA GLU A 118 11.49 -15.86 18.12
C GLU A 118 12.90 -16.14 18.59
N ASP A 119 13.11 -16.19 19.91
CA ASP A 119 14.44 -16.38 20.52
C ASP A 119 15.52 -15.43 19.93
N GLY A 120 15.12 -14.18 19.65
CA GLY A 120 15.99 -13.15 19.06
C GLY A 120 16.28 -13.30 17.56
N LYS A 121 15.72 -14.31 16.89
CA LYS A 121 15.92 -14.58 15.46
C LYS A 121 14.68 -14.20 14.65
N PRO A 122 14.85 -13.70 13.40
CA PRO A 122 13.73 -13.51 12.48
C PRO A 122 13.01 -14.84 12.25
N ILE A 123 11.68 -14.80 12.12
CA ILE A 123 10.87 -15.98 11.79
C ILE A 123 10.92 -16.16 10.26
N PRO A 124 11.48 -17.25 9.74
CA PRO A 124 11.47 -17.53 8.30
C PRO A 124 10.04 -17.68 7.79
N CYS A 125 9.74 -17.08 6.64
CA CYS A 125 8.43 -17.17 5.98
C CYS A 125 8.64 -17.63 4.52
N PRO A 126 8.80 -18.93 4.27
CA PRO A 126 9.10 -19.47 2.94
C PRO A 126 7.98 -19.12 1.94
N GLY A 127 8.36 -18.61 0.77
CA GLY A 127 7.40 -18.21 -0.27
C GLY A 127 6.57 -16.96 0.02
N GLY A 128 6.64 -16.42 1.24
CA GLY A 128 5.93 -15.23 1.69
C GLY A 128 6.86 -14.09 2.11
N MET A 129 6.25 -12.92 2.33
CA MET A 129 6.90 -11.76 2.92
C MET A 129 5.96 -11.15 3.96
N ILE A 130 6.46 -11.02 5.20
CA ILE A 130 5.72 -10.38 6.28
C ILE A 130 6.08 -8.89 6.30
N HIS A 131 5.06 -8.05 6.27
CA HIS A 131 5.16 -6.61 6.44
C HIS A 131 4.54 -6.24 7.78
N HIS A 132 5.31 -5.60 8.66
CA HIS A 132 4.86 -5.23 9.98
C HIS A 132 5.24 -3.77 10.26
N TRP A 133 4.22 -2.95 10.50
CA TRP A 133 4.36 -1.53 10.74
C TRP A 133 3.46 -1.06 11.87
N THR A 134 3.91 -0.08 12.62
CA THR A 134 3.08 0.68 13.54
C THR A 134 3.18 2.16 13.26
N GLY A 135 2.11 2.88 13.54
CA GLY A 135 2.06 4.34 13.42
C GLY A 135 1.17 4.95 14.48
N VAL A 136 1.49 6.19 14.89
CA VAL A 136 0.74 6.98 15.87
C VAL A 136 0.43 8.34 15.29
N ILE A 137 -0.79 8.82 15.57
CA ILE A 137 -1.23 10.20 15.34
C ILE A 137 -1.80 10.78 16.64
N PHE A 138 -1.90 12.10 16.70
CA PHE A 138 -2.65 12.83 17.71
C PHE A 138 -3.81 13.58 17.06
N ILE A 139 -4.99 13.54 17.67
CA ILE A 139 -6.20 14.23 17.24
C ILE A 139 -6.55 15.24 18.34
N PRO A 140 -6.12 16.51 18.22
CA PRO A 140 -6.38 17.51 19.24
C PRO A 140 -7.87 17.84 19.34
N GLY A 141 -8.35 18.02 20.57
CA GLY A 141 -9.74 18.34 20.89
C GLY A 141 -10.72 17.19 20.81
N ALA A 142 -10.31 16.04 20.31
CA ALA A 142 -11.17 14.85 20.20
C ALA A 142 -11.35 14.16 21.57
N LYS A 143 -12.48 13.45 21.70
CA LYS A 143 -12.79 12.52 22.78
C LYS A 143 -12.62 11.08 22.29
N LEU A 144 -12.34 10.17 23.24
CA LEU A 144 -12.21 8.74 22.91
C LEU A 144 -13.45 8.19 22.19
N GLU A 145 -14.64 8.55 22.69
CA GLU A 145 -15.93 8.13 22.10
C GLU A 145 -16.10 8.57 20.65
N GLU A 146 -15.60 9.75 20.29
CA GLU A 146 -15.66 10.28 18.92
C GLU A 146 -14.75 9.50 17.98
N VAL A 147 -13.58 9.06 18.45
CA VAL A 147 -12.67 8.21 17.69
C VAL A 147 -13.28 6.83 17.51
N LEU A 148 -13.82 6.23 18.57
CA LEU A 148 -14.50 4.94 18.51
C LEU A 148 -15.70 4.99 17.59
N SER A 149 -16.52 6.04 17.64
CA SER A 149 -17.68 6.19 16.76
C SER A 149 -17.32 6.19 15.28
N VAL A 150 -16.16 6.70 14.88
CA VAL A 150 -15.65 6.66 13.50
C VAL A 150 -15.10 5.28 13.16
N LEU A 151 -14.35 4.65 14.06
CA LEU A 151 -13.73 3.35 13.81
C LEU A 151 -14.75 2.20 13.78
N GLU A 152 -15.82 2.27 14.57
CA GLU A 152 -16.90 1.27 14.62
C GLU A 152 -17.96 1.46 13.53
N ASP A 153 -18.01 2.63 12.87
CA ASP A 153 -19.00 2.93 11.82
C ASP A 153 -18.53 2.37 10.46
N TYR A 154 -18.42 1.03 10.41
CA TYR A 154 -17.94 0.32 9.22
C TYR A 154 -18.78 0.56 7.98
N ASP A 155 -20.07 0.84 8.11
CA ASP A 155 -20.94 1.13 6.97
C ASP A 155 -20.54 2.43 6.24
N ARG A 156 -19.83 3.34 6.93
CA ARG A 156 -19.31 4.59 6.36
C ARG A 156 -17.80 4.58 6.08
N HIS A 157 -17.11 3.47 6.30
CA HIS A 157 -15.67 3.41 6.02
C HIS A 157 -15.32 3.70 4.54
N SER A 158 -16.20 3.36 3.60
CA SER A 158 -16.03 3.75 2.19
C SER A 158 -16.05 5.27 1.96
N MET A 159 -16.63 6.07 2.88
CA MET A 159 -16.57 7.53 2.85
C MET A 159 -15.33 8.05 3.59
N TYR A 160 -15.04 7.51 4.77
CA TYR A 160 -13.93 7.95 5.62
C TYR A 160 -12.56 7.63 5.01
N PHE A 161 -12.46 6.47 4.37
CA PHE A 161 -11.21 5.93 3.82
C PHE A 161 -11.19 5.88 2.28
N ALA A 162 -12.01 6.72 1.61
CA ALA A 162 -11.88 6.89 0.17
C ALA A 162 -10.51 7.50 -0.19
N PRO A 163 -9.86 7.08 -1.29
CA PRO A 163 -10.30 6.10 -2.28
C PRO A 163 -9.87 4.65 -1.99
N ASP A 164 -9.14 4.38 -0.90
CA ASP A 164 -8.55 3.07 -0.62
C ASP A 164 -9.60 2.03 -0.22
N VAL A 165 -10.69 2.43 0.43
CA VAL A 165 -11.87 1.60 0.70
C VAL A 165 -13.00 1.99 -0.25
N GLU A 166 -13.31 1.09 -1.20
CA GLU A 166 -14.35 1.32 -2.22
C GLU A 166 -15.74 0.96 -1.73
N ARG A 167 -15.86 -0.11 -0.95
CA ARG A 167 -17.09 -0.57 -0.31
C ARG A 167 -16.80 -1.01 1.12
N SER A 168 -17.77 -0.82 1.98
CA SER A 168 -17.68 -1.25 3.38
C SER A 168 -19.06 -1.58 3.92
N LYS A 169 -19.11 -2.53 4.84
CA LYS A 169 -20.37 -2.98 5.43
C LYS A 169 -20.13 -3.71 6.74
N THR A 170 -20.97 -3.42 7.72
CA THR A 170 -21.16 -4.28 8.90
C THR A 170 -22.03 -5.47 8.51
N GLU A 171 -21.49 -6.68 8.56
CA GLU A 171 -22.27 -7.90 8.27
C GLU A 171 -23.04 -8.38 9.50
N SER A 172 -22.39 -8.32 10.67
CA SER A 172 -23.04 -8.57 11.95
C SER A 172 -22.33 -7.84 13.09
N ARG A 173 -23.05 -7.58 14.17
CA ARG A 173 -22.54 -7.01 15.42
C ARG A 173 -23.16 -7.73 16.61
N SER A 174 -22.31 -8.08 17.59
CA SER A 174 -22.72 -8.63 18.88
C SER A 174 -21.91 -7.98 19.99
N GLY A 175 -22.48 -6.95 20.66
CA GLY A 175 -21.74 -6.11 21.59
C GLY A 175 -20.58 -5.39 20.91
N ASP A 176 -19.38 -5.67 21.38
CA ASP A 176 -18.13 -5.10 20.88
C ASP A 176 -17.44 -5.96 19.82
N HIS A 177 -18.09 -7.05 19.40
CA HIS A 177 -17.63 -7.92 18.31
C HIS A 177 -18.37 -7.57 17.02
N PHE A 178 -17.60 -7.39 15.93
CA PHE A 178 -18.09 -7.09 14.58
C PHE A 178 -17.58 -8.11 13.59
N ARG A 179 -18.46 -8.51 12.68
CA ARG A 179 -18.08 -9.11 11.39
C ARG A 179 -18.29 -8.06 10.33
N ILE A 180 -17.25 -7.76 9.55
CA ILE A 180 -17.29 -6.70 8.56
C ILE A 180 -16.78 -7.14 7.20
N PHE A 181 -17.26 -6.49 6.17
CA PHE A 181 -16.77 -6.58 4.80
C PHE A 181 -16.14 -5.27 4.38
N LEU A 182 -14.94 -5.34 3.76
CA LEU A 182 -14.26 -4.19 3.15
C LEU A 182 -13.79 -4.57 1.74
N ARG A 183 -14.08 -3.73 0.75
CA ARG A 183 -13.42 -3.80 -0.57
C ARG A 183 -12.35 -2.74 -0.63
N PHE A 184 -11.11 -3.18 -0.68
CA PHE A 184 -9.96 -2.32 -0.91
C PHE A 184 -9.70 -2.17 -2.40
N ARG A 185 -9.38 -0.93 -2.82
CA ARG A 185 -8.88 -0.63 -4.18
C ARG A 185 -7.57 0.15 -4.05
N ARG A 186 -6.50 -0.42 -4.59
CA ARG A 186 -5.21 0.24 -4.63
C ARG A 186 -4.70 0.36 -6.06
N HIS A 187 -4.34 1.57 -6.46
CA HIS A 187 -3.72 1.83 -7.76
C HIS A 187 -2.31 2.41 -7.54
N LYS A 188 -1.30 1.75 -8.12
CA LYS A 188 0.06 2.29 -8.17
C LYS A 188 0.61 2.19 -9.60
N PHE A 189 0.93 0.99 -10.08
CA PHE A 189 1.25 0.67 -11.48
C PHE A 189 0.17 -0.22 -12.09
N ILE A 190 -0.42 -1.05 -11.28
CA ILE A 190 -1.59 -1.86 -11.57
C ILE A 190 -2.67 -1.52 -10.54
N THR A 191 -3.90 -1.79 -10.87
CA THR A 191 -5.01 -1.73 -9.91
C THR A 191 -5.18 -3.12 -9.30
N VAL A 192 -5.12 -3.16 -7.97
CA VAL A 192 -5.44 -4.34 -7.17
C VAL A 192 -6.74 -4.06 -6.43
N VAL A 193 -7.69 -4.98 -6.53
CA VAL A 193 -8.95 -4.93 -5.78
C VAL A 193 -9.05 -6.19 -4.94
N LEU A 194 -9.34 -6.02 -3.66
CA LEU A 194 -9.43 -7.10 -2.68
C LEU A 194 -10.77 -7.01 -1.96
N ASP A 195 -11.52 -8.09 -1.94
CA ASP A 195 -12.66 -8.29 -1.06
C ASP A 195 -12.19 -8.99 0.20
N THR A 196 -12.48 -8.39 1.35
CA THR A 196 -11.98 -8.89 2.63
C THR A 196 -13.11 -8.93 3.66
N GLU A 197 -13.08 -9.99 4.49
CA GLU A 197 -13.95 -10.13 5.64
C GLU A 197 -13.08 -10.18 6.89
N HIS A 198 -13.52 -9.47 7.93
CA HIS A 198 -12.78 -9.37 9.18
C HIS A 198 -13.67 -9.67 10.38
N ASP A 199 -13.09 -10.34 11.37
CA ASP A 199 -13.58 -10.35 12.73
C ASP A 199 -12.85 -9.27 13.52
N VAL A 200 -13.62 -8.40 14.21
CA VAL A 200 -13.07 -7.29 14.97
C VAL A 200 -13.64 -7.29 16.36
N ASP A 201 -12.74 -7.22 17.36
CA ASP A 201 -13.10 -7.09 18.77
C ASP A 201 -12.60 -5.77 19.33
N TYR A 202 -13.46 -5.05 20.05
CA TYR A 202 -13.12 -3.86 20.80
C TYR A 202 -13.10 -4.14 22.31
N PHE A 203 -12.19 -3.47 22.99
CA PHE A 203 -11.98 -3.60 24.44
C PHE A 203 -11.86 -2.21 25.05
N HIS A 204 -12.64 -1.97 26.11
CA HIS A 204 -12.62 -0.70 26.85
C HIS A 204 -11.78 -0.85 28.11
N ASP A 205 -10.63 -0.16 28.17
CA ASP A 205 -9.66 -0.22 29.28
C ASP A 205 -9.88 0.96 30.27
N GLY A 206 -11.14 1.28 30.52
CA GLY A 206 -11.57 2.42 31.36
C GLY A 206 -12.03 3.61 30.51
N PRO A 207 -12.24 4.79 31.14
CA PRO A 207 -12.91 5.92 30.48
C PRO A 207 -12.05 6.64 29.43
N ALA A 208 -10.73 6.44 29.45
CA ALA A 208 -9.80 7.18 28.59
C ALA A 208 -8.98 6.28 27.66
N ARG A 209 -9.22 4.96 27.67
CA ARG A 209 -8.43 3.99 26.91
C ARG A 209 -9.32 2.94 26.26
N ALA A 210 -8.99 2.59 25.05
CA ALA A 210 -9.55 1.45 24.34
C ALA A 210 -8.51 0.83 23.40
N HIS A 211 -8.71 -0.44 23.11
CA HIS A 211 -7.96 -1.10 22.05
C HIS A 211 -8.86 -2.01 21.24
N SER A 212 -8.41 -2.41 20.06
CA SER A 212 -9.12 -3.39 19.24
C SER A 212 -8.15 -4.32 18.51
N ARG A 213 -8.67 -5.48 18.14
CA ARG A 213 -8.02 -6.45 17.27
C ARG A 213 -8.92 -6.71 16.09
N SER A 214 -8.35 -6.77 14.90
CA SER A 214 -9.03 -7.13 13.66
C SER A 214 -8.24 -8.19 12.92
N SER A 215 -8.87 -9.35 12.66
CA SER A 215 -8.31 -10.45 11.88
C SER A 215 -9.00 -10.56 10.55
N ALA A 216 -8.27 -10.47 9.44
CA ALA A 216 -8.83 -10.76 8.13
C ALA A 216 -9.02 -12.27 7.97
N VAL A 217 -10.25 -12.74 8.14
CA VAL A 217 -10.60 -14.17 8.08
C VAL A 217 -10.80 -14.66 6.65
N ARG A 218 -11.01 -13.75 5.71
CA ARG A 218 -11.07 -14.03 4.28
C ARG A 218 -10.48 -12.85 3.51
N ILE A 219 -9.66 -13.14 2.50
CA ILE A 219 -9.14 -12.18 1.54
C ILE A 219 -9.22 -12.82 0.16
N ALA A 220 -9.89 -12.17 -0.80
CA ALA A 220 -9.99 -12.61 -2.18
C ALA A 220 -9.59 -11.48 -3.13
N GLU A 221 -8.71 -11.77 -4.09
CA GLU A 221 -8.44 -10.85 -5.19
C GLU A 221 -9.62 -10.81 -6.17
N VAL A 222 -9.98 -9.61 -6.63
CA VAL A 222 -11.06 -9.40 -7.59
C VAL A 222 -10.49 -9.15 -8.97
N GLU A 223 -10.75 -10.07 -9.90
CA GLU A 223 -10.44 -9.90 -11.32
C GLU A 223 -11.53 -9.07 -12.01
N ASN A 224 -11.10 -8.29 -13.01
CA ASN A 224 -12.00 -7.49 -13.84
C ASN A 224 -12.93 -6.56 -13.06
N ALA A 225 -12.46 -6.05 -11.92
CA ALA A 225 -13.25 -5.21 -11.03
C ALA A 225 -13.92 -4.03 -11.78
N GLY A 226 -15.25 -3.92 -11.63
CA GLY A 226 -16.10 -2.94 -12.31
C GLY A 226 -16.51 -3.32 -13.74
N LYS A 227 -16.20 -4.53 -14.22
CA LYS A 227 -16.64 -5.05 -15.51
C LYS A 227 -17.76 -6.09 -15.35
N SER A 228 -18.39 -6.47 -16.45
CA SER A 228 -19.48 -7.47 -16.46
C SER A 228 -19.04 -8.89 -16.10
N ASP A 229 -17.74 -9.18 -16.22
CA ASP A 229 -17.09 -10.45 -15.89
C ASP A 229 -16.27 -10.37 -14.59
N GLU A 230 -16.61 -9.41 -13.70
CA GLU A 230 -16.00 -9.31 -12.37
C GLU A 230 -16.19 -10.61 -11.60
N ARG A 231 -15.10 -11.12 -11.01
CA ARG A 231 -15.12 -12.32 -10.18
C ARG A 231 -14.01 -12.30 -9.14
N GLU A 232 -14.25 -12.96 -8.04
CA GLU A 232 -13.21 -13.26 -7.05
C GLU A 232 -12.36 -14.45 -7.49
N LYS A 233 -11.07 -14.38 -7.17
CA LYS A 233 -10.17 -15.54 -7.21
C LYS A 233 -10.33 -16.36 -5.93
N THR A 234 -9.98 -17.63 -6.00
CA THR A 234 -9.91 -18.46 -4.81
C THR A 234 -8.84 -17.92 -3.85
N PRO A 235 -9.19 -17.62 -2.57
CA PRO A 235 -8.22 -17.16 -1.58
C PRO A 235 -6.99 -18.07 -1.50
N GLY A 236 -5.80 -17.47 -1.57
CA GLY A 236 -4.53 -18.17 -1.55
C GLY A 236 -4.11 -18.83 -2.89
N ASP A 237 -5.02 -18.90 -3.88
CA ASP A 237 -4.73 -19.30 -5.26
C ASP A 237 -4.90 -18.10 -6.20
N ASP A 238 -4.12 -17.08 -5.95
CA ASP A 238 -4.23 -15.75 -6.53
C ASP A 238 -2.83 -15.16 -6.82
N ASN A 239 -2.73 -13.86 -7.03
CA ASN A 239 -1.43 -13.23 -7.31
C ASN A 239 -0.59 -12.99 -6.04
N GLY A 240 -1.16 -13.18 -4.85
CA GLY A 240 -0.49 -13.02 -3.57
C GLY A 240 -0.21 -11.56 -3.21
N PHE A 241 -1.03 -10.63 -3.66
CA PHE A 241 -0.90 -9.23 -3.27
C PHE A 241 -1.17 -9.02 -1.79
N LEU A 242 -2.09 -9.81 -1.22
CA LEU A 242 -2.35 -9.87 0.21
C LEU A 242 -3.03 -11.21 0.53
N TRP A 243 -2.39 -12.04 1.37
CA TRP A 243 -2.93 -13.34 1.78
C TRP A 243 -3.55 -13.33 3.17
N ARG A 244 -2.93 -12.56 4.10
CA ARG A 244 -3.35 -12.44 5.50
C ARG A 244 -3.12 -11.02 5.99
N MET A 245 -3.93 -10.57 6.96
CA MET A 245 -3.76 -9.28 7.62
C MET A 245 -4.32 -9.32 9.04
N GLU A 246 -3.52 -8.86 9.99
CA GLU A 246 -3.90 -8.60 11.37
C GLU A 246 -3.67 -7.12 11.67
N THR A 247 -4.60 -6.52 12.41
CA THR A 247 -4.51 -5.11 12.79
C THR A 247 -4.86 -4.95 14.26
N TRP A 248 -4.08 -4.17 14.97
CA TRP A 248 -4.31 -3.82 16.37
C TRP A 248 -4.36 -2.31 16.48
N TRP A 249 -5.42 -1.80 17.09
CA TRP A 249 -5.54 -0.39 17.41
C TRP A 249 -5.41 -0.17 18.90
N ARG A 250 -4.83 0.98 19.28
CA ARG A 250 -4.75 1.47 20.66
C ARG A 250 -5.08 2.94 20.68
N MET A 251 -5.94 3.35 21.58
CA MET A 251 -6.43 4.72 21.68
C MET A 251 -6.31 5.19 23.12
N GLU A 252 -5.82 6.41 23.33
CA GLU A 252 -5.70 7.01 24.64
C GLU A 252 -6.08 8.49 24.62
N GLU A 253 -7.12 8.84 25.39
CA GLU A 253 -7.51 10.23 25.59
C GLU A 253 -6.64 10.84 26.68
N ARG A 254 -5.79 11.78 26.31
CA ARG A 254 -4.97 12.60 27.20
C ARG A 254 -4.44 13.83 26.49
N ASP A 255 -3.86 14.76 27.22
CA ASP A 255 -3.25 15.99 26.71
C ASP A 255 -4.21 16.85 25.86
N GLY A 256 -5.52 16.80 26.15
CA GLY A 256 -6.53 17.59 25.42
C GLY A 256 -6.86 17.04 24.02
N GLY A 257 -6.77 15.74 23.82
CA GLY A 257 -7.13 15.04 22.60
C GLY A 257 -6.94 13.55 22.73
N VAL A 258 -6.93 12.84 21.58
CA VAL A 258 -6.74 11.38 21.54
C VAL A 258 -5.50 11.03 20.73
N TYR A 259 -4.64 10.22 21.31
CA TYR A 259 -3.59 9.51 20.61
C TYR A 259 -4.18 8.22 20.02
N VAL A 260 -3.93 7.99 18.75
CA VAL A 260 -4.41 6.81 18.04
C VAL A 260 -3.22 6.11 17.40
N GLN A 261 -3.00 4.87 17.81
CA GLN A 261 -2.00 3.97 17.23
C GLN A 261 -2.69 2.90 16.42
N SER A 262 -2.14 2.58 15.26
CA SER A 262 -2.48 1.36 14.51
C SER A 262 -1.20 0.57 14.24
N GLU A 263 -1.26 -0.72 14.48
CA GLU A 263 -0.21 -1.69 14.18
C GLU A 263 -0.79 -2.72 13.22
N VAL A 264 -0.09 -3.01 12.13
CA VAL A 264 -0.56 -3.92 11.07
C VAL A 264 0.54 -4.90 10.72
N ALA A 265 0.22 -6.20 10.79
CA ALA A 265 1.02 -7.27 10.22
C ALA A 265 0.28 -7.86 9.02
N SER A 266 0.93 -7.95 7.88
CA SER A 266 0.35 -8.51 6.66
C SER A 266 1.30 -9.46 5.97
N LEU A 267 0.73 -10.46 5.29
CA LEU A 267 1.43 -11.48 4.51
C LEU A 267 1.12 -11.30 3.04
N THR A 268 2.16 -11.15 2.23
CA THR A 268 2.10 -11.16 0.77
C THR A 268 2.95 -12.29 0.23
N ARG A 269 2.84 -12.59 -1.06
CA ARG A 269 3.81 -13.51 -1.68
C ARG A 269 5.21 -12.92 -1.64
N GLY A 270 6.22 -13.78 -1.59
CA GLY A 270 7.61 -13.41 -1.76
C GLY A 270 7.89 -12.86 -3.16
N ILE A 271 8.89 -11.99 -3.28
CA ILE A 271 9.31 -11.44 -4.57
C ILE A 271 10.05 -12.54 -5.36
N PRO A 272 9.66 -12.81 -6.62
CA PRO A 272 10.35 -13.80 -7.44
C PRO A 272 11.85 -13.52 -7.57
N THR A 273 12.66 -14.59 -7.56
CA THR A 273 14.10 -14.50 -7.75
C THR A 273 14.44 -13.79 -9.06
N GLY A 274 15.35 -12.83 -9.03
CA GLY A 274 15.78 -12.04 -10.19
C GLY A 274 15.01 -10.74 -10.44
N LEU A 275 13.82 -10.55 -9.86
CA LEU A 275 13.02 -9.31 -9.99
C LEU A 275 13.11 -8.41 -8.75
N GLY A 276 13.76 -8.87 -7.69
CA GLY A 276 13.77 -8.19 -6.39
C GLY A 276 14.26 -6.74 -6.46
N TRP A 277 15.33 -6.47 -7.18
CA TRP A 277 15.92 -5.14 -7.30
C TRP A 277 14.96 -4.10 -7.91
N MET A 278 14.05 -4.56 -8.78
CA MET A 278 13.09 -3.69 -9.50
C MET A 278 11.77 -3.55 -8.73
N ILE A 279 11.27 -4.61 -8.09
CA ILE A 279 9.93 -4.66 -7.51
C ILE A 279 9.95 -4.41 -5.99
N ALA A 280 11.03 -4.83 -5.29
CA ALA A 280 11.10 -4.74 -3.83
C ALA A 280 10.82 -3.33 -3.26
N PRO A 281 11.35 -2.22 -3.82
CA PRO A 281 11.08 -0.90 -3.30
C PRO A 281 9.59 -0.56 -3.27
N PHE A 282 8.82 -1.07 -4.25
CA PHE A 282 7.39 -0.81 -4.36
C PHE A 282 6.58 -1.69 -3.41
N VAL A 283 6.87 -2.99 -3.37
CA VAL A 283 6.17 -3.95 -2.49
C VAL A 283 6.38 -3.59 -1.02
N THR A 284 7.57 -3.14 -0.64
CA THR A 284 7.86 -2.77 0.75
C THR A 284 7.30 -1.39 1.15
N SER A 285 7.03 -0.49 0.20
CA SER A 285 6.48 0.84 0.50
C SER A 285 4.96 0.84 0.69
N ILE A 286 4.24 -0.04 -0.02
CA ILE A 286 2.77 -0.07 0.01
C ILE A 286 2.19 -0.23 1.42
N PRO A 287 2.65 -1.16 2.29
CA PRO A 287 2.10 -1.29 3.64
C PRO A 287 2.29 -0.03 4.48
N LYS A 288 3.45 0.62 4.38
CA LYS A 288 3.72 1.89 5.06
C LYS A 288 2.80 3.00 4.55
N GLU A 289 2.64 3.12 3.23
CA GLU A 289 1.79 4.13 2.60
C GLU A 289 0.31 3.94 3.00
N SER A 290 -0.17 2.68 3.00
CA SER A 290 -1.54 2.36 3.40
C SER A 290 -1.80 2.71 4.86
N LEU A 291 -0.90 2.34 5.77
CA LEU A 291 -1.04 2.71 7.18
C LEU A 291 -1.00 4.23 7.39
N THR A 292 -0.11 4.93 6.66
CA THR A 292 -0.05 6.40 6.68
C THR A 292 -1.37 7.00 6.28
N PHE A 293 -1.93 6.55 5.16
CA PHE A 293 -3.23 6.99 4.67
C PHE A 293 -4.35 6.73 5.68
N THR A 294 -4.43 5.50 6.20
CA THR A 294 -5.47 5.10 7.17
C THR A 294 -5.45 6.01 8.41
N LEU A 295 -4.29 6.24 9.01
CA LEU A 295 -4.19 7.11 10.19
C LEU A 295 -4.55 8.57 9.88
N GLN A 296 -4.13 9.10 8.73
CA GLN A 296 -4.49 10.45 8.32
C GLN A 296 -5.98 10.60 8.01
N ALA A 297 -6.58 9.59 7.36
CA ALA A 297 -8.01 9.52 7.06
C ALA A 297 -8.84 9.44 8.35
N THR A 298 -8.42 8.62 9.33
CA THR A 298 -9.04 8.56 10.66
C THR A 298 -9.07 9.94 11.32
N ARG A 299 -7.93 10.64 11.37
CA ARG A 299 -7.86 11.99 11.93
C ARG A 299 -8.81 12.97 11.21
N LYS A 300 -8.86 12.88 9.89
CA LYS A 300 -9.75 13.72 9.08
C LYS A 300 -11.22 13.41 9.37
N ALA A 301 -11.60 12.14 9.41
CA ALA A 301 -12.97 11.71 9.66
C ALA A 301 -13.47 12.18 11.04
N VAL A 302 -12.68 11.94 12.10
CA VAL A 302 -13.02 12.41 13.46
C VAL A 302 -13.20 13.93 13.51
N ARG A 303 -12.34 14.71 12.86
CA ARG A 303 -12.47 16.17 12.79
C ARG A 303 -13.72 16.62 12.03
N GLN A 304 -14.11 15.92 10.97
CA GLN A 304 -15.27 16.25 10.16
C GLN A 304 -16.59 15.96 10.91
N GLU A 305 -16.66 14.83 11.60
CA GLU A 305 -17.85 14.48 12.40
C GLU A 305 -18.05 15.45 13.57
N ASN A 306 -16.96 15.99 14.14
CA ASN A 306 -16.98 16.94 15.25
C ASN A 306 -17.17 18.41 14.82
N SER A 307 -17.13 18.68 13.51
CA SER A 307 -17.39 20.04 13.01
C SER A 307 -18.91 20.34 13.11
N PRO A 308 -19.32 21.54 13.59
CA PRO A 308 -20.73 21.90 13.58
C PRO A 308 -21.29 21.74 12.18
N LYS A 309 -22.36 20.96 12.03
CA LYS A 309 -23.10 20.86 10.76
C LYS A 309 -23.68 22.24 10.47
N GLN A 310 -23.15 22.92 9.43
CA GLN A 310 -23.66 24.21 8.97
C GLN A 310 -25.04 24.06 8.34
#